data_1c22d04e7ed6398c36c7d18bd1ff0315
#
_entry.id   1c22d04e7ed6398c36c7d18bd1ff0315
#
_cell.length_a   1.000
_cell.length_b   1.000
_cell.length_c   1.000
_cell.angle_alpha   90.00
_cell.angle_beta   90.00
_cell.angle_gamma   90.00
#
_symmetry.space_group_name_H-M   'P 1'
#
loop_
_entity.id
_entity.type
_entity.pdbx_description
1 polymer ?
#
loop_
_entity_poly.entity_id
_entity_poly.type
_entity_poly.pdbx_seq_one_letter_code
_entity_poly.pdbx_strand_id
1 'polypeptide(L)'
;AISDLQSVRFMRMFLTGFQDEVTLRFASLNLVKSDWRRYTDDLVEDPNIVVDGSNTGFDVTTLNIINNFSRSPIPYVLPPGIQRTQINQNNSIINENEQALSLKVYKANTAIASPSGLEPEDSRAVYKNVGNIDMRQFKKLRMFLHAEAIEAATDNTRLKDDELVAFIRFGNDFTNNFYQVEIPLKVTEWGKTFSEDIWPLANEIELQLELLTKLKLLRNKDINQNSNFIYFKNEEELDPNLATKINKLRLGVKGNPNFGLVRTIMVGVRNNTKKIYEEIIFFENTKNDTDLPDDTEE
;
A
#
# COMPACT_ATOMS: atom_id res chain seq x y z
N ALA A 1 -9.44 21.05 -16.24
CA ALA A 1 -8.43 19.97 -16.16
C ALA A 1 -8.17 19.40 -17.54
N ILE A 2 -6.92 19.19 -17.90
CA ILE A 2 -6.54 18.54 -19.16
C ILE A 2 -6.85 17.06 -18.99
N SER A 3 -7.80 16.56 -19.75
CA SER A 3 -8.24 15.15 -19.63
C SER A 3 -7.33 14.15 -20.34
N ASP A 4 -6.47 14.64 -21.24
CA ASP A 4 -5.61 13.78 -22.05
C ASP A 4 -4.28 14.50 -22.35
N LEU A 5 -3.17 13.88 -21.98
CA LEU A 5 -1.82 14.36 -22.25
C LEU A 5 -1.26 13.85 -23.59
N GLN A 6 -1.98 12.99 -24.33
CA GLN A 6 -1.49 12.40 -25.59
C GLN A 6 -1.29 13.42 -26.71
N SER A 7 -1.94 14.59 -26.60
CA SER A 7 -1.84 15.66 -27.60
C SER A 7 -1.06 16.90 -27.15
N VAL A 8 -0.29 16.81 -26.09
CA VAL A 8 0.56 17.91 -25.64
C VAL A 8 1.68 18.17 -26.67
N ARG A 9 1.68 19.37 -27.26
CA ARG A 9 2.66 19.77 -28.29
C ARG A 9 3.83 20.58 -27.74
N PHE A 10 3.65 21.24 -26.61
CA PHE A 10 4.70 21.99 -25.93
C PHE A 10 4.40 22.11 -24.44
N MET A 11 5.46 22.30 -23.67
CA MET A 11 5.40 22.61 -22.24
C MET A 11 6.19 23.90 -22.02
N ARG A 12 5.67 24.78 -21.13
CA ARG A 12 6.33 26.04 -20.77
C ARG A 12 6.31 26.23 -19.27
N MET A 13 7.47 26.51 -18.71
CA MET A 13 7.63 26.88 -17.30
C MET A 13 7.79 28.39 -17.18
N PHE A 14 7.11 28.99 -16.21
CA PHE A 14 7.25 30.40 -15.88
C PHE A 14 7.66 30.54 -14.42
N LEU A 15 8.60 31.44 -14.19
CA LEU A 15 9.05 31.81 -12.87
C LEU A 15 8.89 33.32 -12.76
N THR A 16 8.05 33.77 -11.83
CA THR A 16 7.74 35.19 -11.64
C THR A 16 7.68 35.53 -10.16
N GLY A 17 7.76 36.83 -9.85
CA GLY A 17 7.57 37.34 -8.48
C GLY A 17 8.83 37.36 -7.63
N PHE A 18 10.01 37.18 -8.20
CA PHE A 18 11.27 37.35 -7.48
C PHE A 18 11.53 38.84 -7.26
N GLN A 19 11.90 39.21 -6.03
CA GLN A 19 12.34 40.57 -5.69
C GLN A 19 13.86 40.69 -5.68
N ASP A 20 14.56 39.54 -5.50
CA ASP A 20 16.01 39.45 -5.48
C ASP A 20 16.53 38.51 -6.56
N GLU A 21 17.85 38.51 -6.76
CA GLU A 21 18.50 37.63 -7.71
C GLU A 21 18.41 36.18 -7.25
N VAL A 22 17.90 35.29 -8.13
CA VAL A 22 17.72 33.88 -7.85
C VAL A 22 18.40 33.03 -8.94
N THR A 23 19.25 32.11 -8.53
CA THR A 23 19.84 31.12 -9.43
C THR A 23 19.08 29.79 -9.26
N LEU A 24 18.49 29.30 -10.34
CA LEU A 24 17.81 28.01 -10.40
C LEU A 24 18.57 27.07 -11.33
N ARG A 25 18.75 25.84 -10.89
CA ARG A 25 19.39 24.79 -11.69
C ARG A 25 18.41 23.66 -11.91
N PHE A 26 18.22 23.26 -13.17
CA PHE A 26 17.37 22.15 -13.57
C PHE A 26 18.27 21.05 -14.10
N ALA A 27 18.16 19.84 -13.55
CA ALA A 27 18.94 18.68 -13.98
C ALA A 27 18.20 17.86 -15.03
N SER A 28 16.92 17.55 -14.77
CA SER A 28 16.09 16.80 -15.70
C SER A 28 14.63 17.24 -15.62
N LEU A 29 13.86 16.96 -16.64
CA LEU A 29 12.41 17.09 -16.65
C LEU A 29 11.82 15.82 -17.24
N ASN A 30 11.17 15.03 -16.40
CA ASN A 30 10.54 13.80 -16.81
C ASN A 30 9.02 13.95 -16.76
N LEU A 31 8.33 13.40 -17.77
CA LEU A 31 6.89 13.23 -17.72
C LEU A 31 6.60 11.85 -17.15
N VAL A 32 5.99 11.81 -16.00
CA VAL A 32 5.68 10.57 -15.30
C VAL A 32 4.17 10.40 -15.25
N LYS A 33 3.70 9.20 -15.57
CA LYS A 33 2.31 8.80 -15.40
C LYS A 33 2.24 7.84 -14.23
N SER A 34 1.46 8.18 -13.21
CA SER A 34 1.14 7.26 -12.14
C SER A 34 -0.34 6.88 -12.19
N ASP A 35 -0.63 5.59 -12.12
CA ASP A 35 -1.99 5.08 -11.97
C ASP A 35 -2.44 5.10 -10.50
N TRP A 36 -1.50 5.10 -9.57
CA TRP A 36 -1.77 5.20 -8.14
C TRP A 36 -1.98 6.65 -7.70
N ARG A 37 -2.99 6.86 -6.85
CA ARG A 37 -3.34 8.17 -6.29
C ARG A 37 -3.47 8.06 -4.79
N ARG A 38 -3.01 9.07 -4.07
CA ARG A 38 -3.24 9.16 -2.62
C ARG A 38 -4.74 9.26 -2.33
N TYR A 39 -5.19 8.48 -1.36
CA TYR A 39 -6.55 8.61 -0.84
C TYR A 39 -6.53 9.64 0.28
N THR A 40 -7.41 10.63 0.20
CA THR A 40 -7.39 11.83 1.07
C THR A 40 -8.53 11.84 2.10
N ASP A 41 -9.51 10.98 1.93
CA ASP A 41 -10.64 10.90 2.86
C ASP A 41 -10.31 9.92 4.01
N ASP A 42 -11.04 10.05 5.11
CA ASP A 42 -10.84 9.19 6.27
C ASP A 42 -11.17 7.72 5.97
N LEU A 43 -10.30 6.84 6.45
CA LEU A 43 -10.41 5.38 6.29
C LEU A 43 -10.59 4.67 7.63
N VAL A 44 -11.09 5.36 8.63
CA VAL A 44 -11.33 4.81 9.96
C VAL A 44 -12.32 3.65 9.87
N GLU A 45 -12.04 2.55 10.54
CA GLU A 45 -12.90 1.36 10.55
C GLU A 45 -14.20 1.62 11.31
N ASP A 46 -14.10 2.26 12.46
CA ASP A 46 -15.24 2.69 13.28
C ASP A 46 -15.56 4.17 13.00
N PRO A 47 -16.71 4.47 12.38
CA PRO A 47 -17.08 5.84 12.03
C PRO A 47 -17.30 6.75 13.26
N ASN A 48 -17.29 6.22 14.48
CA ASN A 48 -17.36 7.02 15.71
C ASN A 48 -15.98 7.49 16.19
N ILE A 49 -14.90 6.98 15.60
CA ILE A 49 -13.53 7.42 15.90
C ILE A 49 -13.19 8.58 15.00
N VAL A 50 -12.75 9.68 15.59
CA VAL A 50 -12.23 10.85 14.87
C VAL A 50 -10.71 10.85 15.03
N VAL A 51 -9.99 10.86 13.93
CA VAL A 51 -8.53 10.91 13.89
C VAL A 51 -8.09 12.28 13.39
N ASP A 52 -7.20 12.95 14.13
CA ASP A 52 -6.57 14.18 13.65
C ASP A 52 -5.29 13.87 12.86
N GLY A 53 -5.46 13.55 11.60
CA GLY A 53 -4.35 13.29 10.69
C GLY A 53 -3.66 14.54 10.12
N SER A 54 -3.91 15.74 10.68
CA SER A 54 -3.45 17.01 10.10
C SER A 54 -1.93 17.17 10.02
N ASN A 55 -1.18 16.47 10.88
CA ASN A 55 0.29 16.48 10.88
C ASN A 55 0.90 15.15 10.38
N THR A 56 0.12 14.32 9.72
CA THR A 56 0.59 13.07 9.13
C THR A 56 1.08 13.32 7.71
N GLY A 57 2.40 13.23 7.49
CA GLY A 57 3.00 13.19 6.16
C GLY A 57 2.80 11.80 5.54
N PHE A 58 2.57 11.76 4.24
CA PHE A 58 2.37 10.52 3.52
C PHE A 58 2.99 10.61 2.13
N ASP A 59 4.06 9.87 1.90
CA ASP A 59 4.73 9.78 0.62
C ASP A 59 4.50 8.43 -0.05
N VAL A 60 4.41 8.48 -1.36
CA VAL A 60 4.19 7.32 -2.20
C VAL A 60 5.29 7.32 -3.25
N THR A 61 6.13 6.32 -3.22
CA THR A 61 7.28 6.18 -4.12
C THR A 61 7.39 4.75 -4.63
N THR A 62 8.31 4.51 -5.54
CA THR A 62 8.67 3.18 -6.01
C THR A 62 10.06 2.82 -5.55
N LEU A 63 10.25 1.60 -5.07
CA LEU A 63 11.59 1.01 -4.89
C LEU A 63 11.81 -0.04 -5.97
N ASN A 64 13.02 -0.11 -6.50
CA ASN A 64 13.33 -1.04 -7.57
C ASN A 64 14.69 -1.72 -7.40
N ILE A 65 14.86 -2.87 -8.03
CA ILE A 65 16.08 -3.67 -7.88
C ILE A 65 17.33 -3.00 -8.45
N ILE A 66 17.20 -2.08 -9.41
CA ILE A 66 18.34 -1.43 -10.04
C ILE A 66 18.87 -0.32 -9.14
N ASN A 67 18.02 0.54 -8.62
CA ASN A 67 18.42 1.75 -7.89
C ASN A 67 18.56 1.52 -6.38
N ASN A 68 17.78 0.57 -5.83
CA ASN A 68 17.66 0.41 -4.38
C ASN A 68 18.28 -0.89 -3.84
N PHE A 69 19.01 -1.66 -4.66
CA PHE A 69 19.65 -2.90 -4.20
C PHE A 69 20.72 -2.69 -3.12
N SER A 70 21.29 -1.49 -3.02
CA SER A 70 22.28 -1.11 -2.02
C SER A 70 21.75 -0.14 -0.95
N ARG A 71 20.42 0.05 -0.90
CA ARG A 71 19.78 0.93 0.09
C ARG A 71 20.12 0.49 1.51
N SER A 72 20.29 1.45 2.41
CA SER A 72 20.45 1.26 3.85
C SER A 72 19.25 1.87 4.57
N PRO A 73 18.74 1.32 5.68
CA PRO A 73 19.30 0.18 6.45
C PRO A 73 18.91 -1.20 5.90
N ILE A 74 17.94 -1.30 5.02
CA ILE A 74 17.46 -2.54 4.41
C ILE A 74 17.47 -2.38 2.89
N PRO A 75 18.21 -3.22 2.14
CA PRO A 75 18.25 -3.15 0.69
C PRO A 75 16.93 -3.64 0.08
N TYR A 76 16.62 -3.18 -1.14
CA TYR A 76 15.57 -3.80 -1.93
C TYR A 76 16.10 -5.10 -2.55
N VAL A 77 15.42 -6.19 -2.30
CA VAL A 77 15.67 -7.51 -2.90
C VAL A 77 14.38 -8.06 -3.47
N LEU A 78 14.48 -8.96 -4.44
CA LEU A 78 13.31 -9.62 -5.01
C LEU A 78 12.60 -10.50 -3.96
N PRO A 79 11.26 -10.50 -3.94
CA PRO A 79 10.52 -11.45 -3.12
C PRO A 79 10.86 -12.91 -3.44
N PRO A 80 10.72 -13.84 -2.47
CA PRO A 80 11.03 -15.25 -2.69
C PRO A 80 10.25 -15.84 -3.86
N GLY A 81 10.97 -16.51 -4.78
CA GLY A 81 10.37 -17.14 -5.95
C GLY A 81 9.97 -16.20 -7.10
N ILE A 82 10.17 -14.90 -6.95
CA ILE A 82 9.98 -13.94 -8.04
C ILE A 82 11.25 -13.87 -8.89
N GLN A 83 11.06 -13.94 -10.19
CA GLN A 83 12.13 -13.78 -11.19
C GLN A 83 11.81 -12.60 -12.07
N ARG A 84 12.84 -11.84 -12.43
CA ARG A 84 12.70 -10.70 -13.35
C ARG A 84 12.27 -11.19 -14.73
N THR A 85 11.30 -10.52 -15.32
CA THR A 85 10.87 -10.79 -16.69
C THR A 85 12.02 -10.47 -17.65
N GLN A 86 12.27 -11.33 -18.61
CA GLN A 86 13.25 -11.12 -19.65
C GLN A 86 12.59 -10.57 -20.91
N ILE A 87 13.06 -9.44 -21.37
CA ILE A 87 12.58 -8.80 -22.59
C ILE A 87 13.67 -8.93 -23.66
N ASN A 88 13.31 -9.47 -24.84
CA ASN A 88 14.18 -9.48 -26.00
C ASN A 88 14.09 -8.16 -26.75
N GLN A 89 15.14 -7.36 -26.69
CA GLN A 89 15.24 -6.11 -27.41
C GLN A 89 16.52 -6.09 -28.26
N ASN A 90 16.37 -5.94 -29.58
CA ASN A 90 17.48 -5.82 -30.51
C ASN A 90 18.58 -6.93 -30.38
N ASN A 91 18.17 -8.20 -30.30
CA ASN A 91 19.06 -9.35 -30.06
C ASN A 91 19.76 -9.36 -28.69
N SER A 92 19.36 -8.54 -27.74
CA SER A 92 19.85 -8.57 -26.38
C SER A 92 18.72 -8.97 -25.43
N ILE A 93 19.05 -9.83 -24.45
CA ILE A 93 18.14 -10.17 -23.37
C ILE A 93 18.34 -9.13 -22.27
N ILE A 94 17.31 -8.36 -21.98
CA ILE A 94 17.31 -7.36 -20.91
C ILE A 94 16.36 -7.86 -19.84
N ASN A 95 16.81 -7.87 -18.58
CA ASN A 95 15.93 -8.14 -17.45
C ASN A 95 15.11 -6.87 -17.13
N GLU A 96 13.81 -7.02 -17.03
CA GLU A 96 12.91 -5.95 -16.60
C GLU A 96 13.27 -5.47 -15.19
N ASN A 97 13.09 -4.18 -14.94
CA ASN A 97 13.30 -3.62 -13.61
C ASN A 97 12.11 -4.00 -12.71
N GLU A 98 12.36 -4.85 -11.73
CA GLU A 98 11.34 -5.26 -10.76
C GLU A 98 11.21 -4.18 -9.69
N GLN A 99 9.98 -3.81 -9.35
CA GLN A 99 9.68 -2.69 -8.46
C GLN A 99 8.62 -3.06 -7.42
N ALA A 100 8.62 -2.31 -6.32
CA ALA A 100 7.60 -2.34 -5.29
C ALA A 100 7.05 -0.94 -5.04
N LEU A 101 5.77 -0.86 -4.74
CA LEU A 101 5.12 0.33 -4.23
C LEU A 101 5.59 0.58 -2.79
N SER A 102 6.09 1.76 -2.50
CA SER A 102 6.53 2.17 -1.17
C SER A 102 5.58 3.24 -0.60
N LEU A 103 5.04 2.96 0.57
CA LEU A 103 4.22 3.90 1.33
C LEU A 103 5.01 4.34 2.57
N LYS A 104 5.35 5.62 2.65
CA LYS A 104 6.06 6.21 3.79
C LYS A 104 5.11 7.11 4.56
N VAL A 105 4.94 6.84 5.85
CA VAL A 105 4.15 7.67 6.77
C VAL A 105 5.08 8.28 7.79
N TYR A 106 4.99 9.59 7.99
CA TYR A 106 5.91 10.32 8.85
C TYR A 106 5.27 11.58 9.44
N LYS A 107 5.96 12.20 10.40
CA LYS A 107 5.60 13.47 10.99
C LYS A 107 5.88 14.62 10.02
N ALA A 108 4.85 15.26 9.51
CA ALA A 108 5.00 16.32 8.51
C ALA A 108 5.70 17.59 9.06
N ASN A 109 5.44 17.95 10.32
CA ASN A 109 6.06 19.09 10.96
C ASN A 109 6.64 18.72 12.33
N THR A 110 7.95 18.61 12.42
CA THR A 110 8.69 18.25 13.63
C THR A 110 8.67 19.33 14.72
N ALA A 111 8.34 20.59 14.38
CA ALA A 111 8.25 21.68 15.34
C ALA A 111 6.95 21.70 16.16
N ILE A 112 5.93 20.95 15.73
CA ILE A 112 4.66 20.85 16.45
C ILE A 112 4.77 19.76 17.51
N ALA A 113 4.52 20.10 18.77
CA ALA A 113 4.51 19.15 19.88
C ALA A 113 3.28 18.24 19.93
N SER A 114 2.29 18.49 19.07
CA SER A 114 1.05 17.71 18.96
C SER A 114 1.30 16.31 18.40
N PRO A 115 0.39 15.34 18.63
CA PRO A 115 0.43 14.02 18.01
C PRO A 115 0.73 14.13 16.51
N SER A 116 1.60 13.27 16.03
CA SER A 116 2.17 13.41 14.71
C SER A 116 2.63 12.05 14.20
N GLY A 117 2.51 11.84 12.90
CA GLY A 117 2.70 10.55 12.29
C GLY A 117 1.37 9.77 12.19
N LEU A 118 1.43 8.45 12.17
CA LEU A 118 0.23 7.61 12.06
C LEU A 118 -0.41 7.40 13.44
N GLU A 119 -1.50 8.09 13.70
CA GLU A 119 -2.24 7.98 14.96
C GLU A 119 -2.94 6.62 15.11
N PRO A 120 -3.35 6.25 16.34
CA PRO A 120 -4.18 5.07 16.58
C PRO A 120 -5.41 5.04 15.68
N GLU A 121 -5.67 3.89 15.06
CA GLU A 121 -6.75 3.65 14.09
C GLU A 121 -6.68 4.47 12.79
N ASP A 122 -5.71 5.38 12.66
CA ASP A 122 -5.50 6.13 11.43
C ASP A 122 -4.92 5.23 10.32
N SER A 123 -5.31 5.54 9.11
CA SER A 123 -4.91 4.81 7.90
C SER A 123 -4.45 5.75 6.82
N ARG A 124 -3.46 5.31 6.06
CA ARG A 124 -3.05 5.96 4.81
C ARG A 124 -3.07 4.95 3.69
N ALA A 125 -3.55 5.38 2.54
CA ALA A 125 -3.71 4.47 1.41
C ALA A 125 -3.52 5.18 0.08
N VAL A 126 -3.22 4.37 -0.92
CA VAL A 126 -3.26 4.73 -2.33
C VAL A 126 -4.29 3.88 -3.05
N TYR A 127 -4.81 4.42 -4.14
CA TYR A 127 -5.80 3.72 -4.95
C TYR A 127 -5.54 3.91 -6.43
N LYS A 128 -6.06 2.96 -7.21
CA LYS A 128 -6.17 3.10 -8.66
C LYS A 128 -7.51 2.59 -9.18
N ASN A 129 -7.93 3.18 -10.30
CA ASN A 129 -9.06 2.67 -11.06
C ASN A 129 -8.55 1.63 -12.07
N VAL A 130 -9.08 0.42 -12.00
CA VAL A 130 -8.61 -0.72 -12.81
C VAL A 130 -9.54 -1.05 -13.98
N GLY A 131 -10.48 -0.15 -14.28
CA GLY A 131 -11.51 -0.42 -15.29
C GLY A 131 -12.56 -1.41 -14.75
N ASN A 132 -12.82 -2.47 -15.49
CA ASN A 132 -13.76 -3.50 -15.10
C ASN A 132 -13.04 -4.85 -15.10
N ILE A 133 -12.57 -5.28 -13.93
CA ILE A 133 -11.94 -6.59 -13.77
C ILE A 133 -12.98 -7.60 -13.28
N ASP A 134 -13.08 -8.72 -13.97
CA ASP A 134 -13.85 -9.88 -13.52
C ASP A 134 -12.97 -10.78 -12.65
N MET A 135 -13.04 -10.57 -11.33
CA MET A 135 -12.25 -11.33 -10.35
C MET A 135 -12.67 -12.81 -10.23
N ARG A 136 -13.82 -13.19 -10.79
CA ARG A 136 -14.28 -14.61 -10.80
C ARG A 136 -13.40 -15.51 -11.65
N GLN A 137 -12.59 -14.91 -12.54
CA GLN A 137 -11.62 -15.64 -13.38
C GLN A 137 -10.38 -16.09 -12.59
N PHE A 138 -10.15 -15.53 -11.41
CA PHE A 138 -8.98 -15.82 -10.59
C PHE A 138 -9.36 -16.69 -9.39
N LYS A 139 -8.48 -17.61 -9.03
CA LYS A 139 -8.65 -18.48 -7.86
C LYS A 139 -8.05 -17.88 -6.61
N LYS A 140 -6.90 -17.22 -6.75
CA LYS A 140 -6.11 -16.68 -5.65
C LYS A 140 -5.70 -15.24 -5.89
N LEU A 141 -5.58 -14.49 -4.81
CA LEU A 141 -4.87 -13.22 -4.74
C LEU A 141 -3.59 -13.47 -3.95
N ARG A 142 -2.45 -13.02 -4.49
CA ARG A 142 -1.15 -13.11 -3.82
C ARG A 142 -0.44 -11.77 -3.86
N MET A 143 0.10 -11.35 -2.71
CA MET A 143 0.83 -10.10 -2.56
C MET A 143 1.92 -10.25 -1.50
N PHE A 144 3.14 -9.82 -1.81
CA PHE A 144 4.24 -9.75 -0.87
C PHE A 144 4.27 -8.38 -0.19
N LEU A 145 4.53 -8.38 1.11
CA LEU A 145 4.55 -7.18 1.93
C LEU A 145 5.83 -7.12 2.76
N HIS A 146 6.37 -5.92 2.90
CA HIS A 146 7.49 -5.59 3.77
C HIS A 146 7.12 -4.42 4.67
N ALA A 147 7.58 -4.45 5.90
CA ALA A 147 7.44 -3.34 6.84
C ALA A 147 8.76 -3.07 7.57
N GLU A 148 9.15 -1.81 7.66
CA GLU A 148 10.34 -1.38 8.39
C GLU A 148 10.09 -0.08 9.14
N ALA A 149 10.84 0.14 10.22
CA ALA A 149 10.92 1.43 10.88
C ALA A 149 11.96 2.30 10.18
N ILE A 150 11.68 3.60 10.03
CA ILE A 150 12.59 4.55 9.38
C ILE A 150 13.80 4.85 10.26
N GLU A 151 13.58 4.93 11.56
CA GLU A 151 14.65 5.21 12.53
C GLU A 151 14.98 3.98 13.38
N ALA A 152 16.25 3.85 13.77
CA ALA A 152 16.67 2.92 14.79
C ALA A 152 16.11 3.38 16.13
N ALA A 153 14.88 3.00 16.41
CA ALA A 153 14.17 3.49 17.57
C ALA A 153 14.73 2.95 18.88
N THR A 154 14.77 3.82 19.86
CA THR A 154 14.92 3.46 21.27
C THR A 154 13.63 2.83 21.80
N ASP A 155 13.76 1.87 22.64
CA ASP A 155 12.84 0.89 23.21
C ASP A 155 11.31 1.10 23.14
N ASN A 156 10.78 2.30 23.35
CA ASN A 156 9.32 2.50 23.47
C ASN A 156 8.64 3.06 22.22
N THR A 157 9.41 3.59 21.29
CA THR A 157 8.89 4.14 20.02
C THR A 157 9.12 3.20 18.84
N ARG A 158 9.85 2.09 19.05
CA ARG A 158 10.11 1.11 18.02
C ARG A 158 8.79 0.45 17.57
N LEU A 159 8.58 0.45 16.26
CA LEU A 159 7.55 -0.36 15.64
C LEU A 159 7.78 -1.84 15.93
N LYS A 160 6.76 -2.53 16.42
CA LYS A 160 6.80 -3.95 16.75
C LYS A 160 5.90 -4.74 15.81
N ASP A 161 6.12 -6.03 15.81
CA ASP A 161 5.25 -6.99 15.11
C ASP A 161 3.79 -6.81 15.49
N ASP A 162 2.92 -6.93 14.49
CA ASP A 162 1.45 -6.90 14.60
C ASP A 162 0.86 -5.53 15.02
N GLU A 163 1.67 -4.50 15.18
CA GLU A 163 1.21 -3.14 15.50
C GLU A 163 0.67 -2.39 14.28
N LEU A 164 1.11 -2.77 13.08
CA LEU A 164 0.57 -2.29 11.82
C LEU A 164 -0.21 -3.39 11.10
N VAL A 165 -1.26 -2.97 10.46
CA VAL A 165 -2.06 -3.81 9.57
C VAL A 165 -1.97 -3.25 8.16
N ALA A 166 -1.49 -4.07 7.22
CA ALA A 166 -1.66 -3.77 5.81
C ALA A 166 -3.04 -4.21 5.34
N PHE A 167 -3.62 -3.46 4.42
CA PHE A 167 -4.89 -3.86 3.83
C PHE A 167 -4.91 -3.62 2.33
N ILE A 168 -5.63 -4.51 1.62
CA ILE A 168 -6.06 -4.31 0.25
C ILE A 168 -7.59 -4.25 0.22
N ARG A 169 -8.14 -3.21 -0.41
CA ARG A 169 -9.56 -3.01 -0.60
C ARG A 169 -9.88 -2.96 -2.08
N PHE A 170 -10.86 -3.72 -2.52
CA PHE A 170 -11.25 -3.74 -3.93
C PHE A 170 -12.75 -3.99 -4.09
N GLY A 171 -13.34 -3.40 -5.11
CA GLY A 171 -14.78 -3.49 -5.33
C GLY A 171 -15.30 -2.53 -6.38
N ASN A 172 -16.55 -2.15 -6.22
CA ASN A 172 -17.21 -1.19 -7.10
C ASN A 172 -16.85 0.25 -6.73
N ASP A 173 -16.62 0.50 -5.44
CA ASP A 173 -16.19 1.78 -4.86
C ASP A 173 -15.37 1.54 -3.58
N PHE A 174 -14.84 2.61 -2.96
CA PHE A 174 -13.99 2.52 -1.77
C PHE A 174 -14.73 2.63 -0.44
N THR A 175 -16.00 3.04 -0.45
CA THR A 175 -16.72 3.47 0.75
C THR A 175 -17.90 2.58 1.10
N ASN A 176 -18.63 2.09 0.10
CA ASN A 176 -19.91 1.42 0.29
C ASN A 176 -19.96 -0.02 -0.22
N ASN A 177 -19.23 -0.37 -1.31
CA ASN A 177 -19.34 -1.66 -1.96
C ASN A 177 -17.98 -2.26 -2.27
N PHE A 178 -17.34 -2.86 -1.27
CA PHE A 178 -15.99 -3.40 -1.39
C PHE A 178 -15.77 -4.64 -0.54
N TYR A 179 -14.74 -5.39 -0.90
CA TYR A 179 -14.07 -6.37 -0.05
C TYR A 179 -12.79 -5.77 0.47
N GLN A 180 -12.39 -6.17 1.68
CA GLN A 180 -11.13 -5.79 2.31
C GLN A 180 -10.42 -7.03 2.84
N VAL A 181 -9.13 -7.08 2.63
CA VAL A 181 -8.24 -8.14 3.15
C VAL A 181 -7.19 -7.45 3.98
N GLU A 182 -7.00 -7.89 5.19
CA GLU A 182 -6.06 -7.33 6.16
C GLU A 182 -5.08 -8.39 6.64
N ILE A 183 -3.86 -7.94 6.91
CA ILE A 183 -2.82 -8.76 7.51
C ILE A 183 -2.03 -7.93 8.52
N PRO A 184 -1.86 -8.40 9.76
CA PRO A 184 -0.90 -7.80 10.69
C PRO A 184 0.53 -8.02 10.18
N LEU A 185 1.37 -7.00 10.28
CA LEU A 185 2.70 -7.00 9.69
C LEU A 185 3.78 -7.38 10.70
N LYS A 186 4.70 -8.23 10.28
CA LYS A 186 5.98 -8.43 10.94
C LYS A 186 6.99 -7.42 10.43
N VAL A 187 7.74 -6.83 11.36
CA VAL A 187 8.69 -5.76 11.05
C VAL A 187 10.08 -6.33 10.79
N THR A 188 10.66 -5.97 9.67
CA THR A 188 12.02 -6.39 9.33
C THR A 188 13.03 -5.58 10.16
N GLU A 189 13.96 -6.28 10.80
CA GLU A 189 15.06 -5.65 11.55
C GLU A 189 16.10 -5.04 10.59
N TRP A 190 16.68 -3.93 11.01
CA TRP A 190 17.75 -3.29 10.25
C TRP A 190 18.96 -4.20 10.05
N GLY A 191 19.59 -4.08 8.88
CA GLY A 191 20.75 -4.88 8.50
C GLY A 191 20.42 -6.25 7.90
N LYS A 192 19.14 -6.61 7.81
CA LYS A 192 18.72 -7.81 7.08
C LYS A 192 18.92 -7.61 5.58
N THR A 193 19.42 -8.65 4.90
CA THR A 193 19.76 -8.64 3.47
C THR A 193 19.20 -9.82 2.69
N PHE A 194 18.72 -10.85 3.38
CA PHE A 194 18.15 -12.03 2.73
C PHE A 194 16.68 -11.81 2.37
N SER A 195 16.28 -12.34 1.23
CA SER A 195 14.93 -12.21 0.69
C SER A 195 13.85 -12.69 1.67
N GLU A 196 14.08 -13.79 2.34
CA GLU A 196 13.15 -14.39 3.29
C GLU A 196 12.96 -13.57 4.57
N ASP A 197 14.00 -12.81 4.98
CA ASP A 197 13.93 -11.89 6.12
C ASP A 197 13.21 -10.60 5.74
N ILE A 198 13.44 -10.10 4.52
CA ILE A 198 12.86 -8.84 4.02
C ILE A 198 11.39 -9.04 3.63
N TRP A 199 11.06 -10.17 3.03
CA TRP A 199 9.71 -10.57 2.66
C TRP A 199 9.26 -11.79 3.46
N PRO A 200 9.00 -11.65 4.77
CA PRO A 200 8.66 -12.80 5.59
C PRO A 200 7.31 -13.39 5.16
N LEU A 201 7.24 -14.72 5.17
CA LEU A 201 6.02 -15.45 4.80
C LEU A 201 4.79 -15.01 5.63
N ALA A 202 5.02 -14.55 6.86
CA ALA A 202 3.96 -14.02 7.72
C ALA A 202 3.28 -12.77 7.16
N ASN A 203 3.99 -12.00 6.32
CA ASN A 203 3.45 -10.80 5.66
C ASN A 203 2.86 -11.09 4.27
N GLU A 204 2.91 -12.32 3.78
CA GLU A 204 2.37 -12.63 2.46
C GLU A 204 0.85 -12.76 2.53
N ILE A 205 0.14 -11.96 1.74
CA ILE A 205 -1.26 -12.21 1.46
C ILE A 205 -1.34 -13.35 0.44
N GLU A 206 -1.83 -14.50 0.85
CA GLU A 206 -2.24 -15.58 -0.04
C GLU A 206 -3.70 -15.94 0.28
N LEU A 207 -4.62 -15.39 -0.49
CA LEU A 207 -6.05 -15.52 -0.28
C LEU A 207 -6.72 -16.34 -1.38
N GLN A 208 -7.51 -17.33 -0.99
CA GLN A 208 -8.47 -17.99 -1.89
C GLN A 208 -9.69 -17.10 -2.05
N LEU A 209 -9.95 -16.58 -3.26
CA LEU A 209 -11.02 -15.59 -3.50
C LEU A 209 -12.43 -16.10 -3.19
N GLU A 210 -12.64 -17.42 -3.20
CA GLU A 210 -13.91 -18.02 -2.79
C GLU A 210 -14.30 -17.71 -1.34
N LEU A 211 -13.32 -17.48 -0.44
CA LEU A 211 -13.58 -17.12 0.96
C LEU A 211 -14.33 -15.79 1.08
N LEU A 212 -14.08 -14.85 0.19
CA LEU A 212 -14.82 -13.57 0.15
C LEU A 212 -16.28 -13.77 -0.27
N THR A 213 -16.54 -14.74 -1.14
CA THR A 213 -17.92 -15.12 -1.49
C THR A 213 -18.61 -15.78 -0.29
N LYS A 214 -17.93 -16.68 0.42
CA LYS A 214 -18.44 -17.29 1.66
C LYS A 214 -18.74 -16.21 2.71
N LEU A 215 -17.81 -15.27 2.91
CA LEU A 215 -17.97 -14.14 3.83
C LEU A 215 -19.23 -13.31 3.51
N LYS A 216 -19.41 -12.96 2.25
CA LYS A 216 -20.60 -12.20 1.80
C LYS A 216 -21.89 -12.96 2.07
N LEU A 217 -21.91 -14.27 1.84
CA LEU A 217 -23.08 -15.11 2.11
C LEU A 217 -23.37 -15.20 3.63
N LEU A 218 -22.36 -15.29 4.48
CA LEU A 218 -22.52 -15.26 5.94
C LEU A 218 -23.09 -13.92 6.40
N ARG A 219 -22.52 -12.80 5.95
CA ARG A 219 -23.05 -11.49 6.27
C ARG A 219 -24.52 -11.34 5.88
N ASN A 220 -24.92 -11.80 4.69
CA ASN A 220 -26.30 -11.67 4.22
C ASN A 220 -27.29 -12.50 5.06
N LYS A 221 -26.81 -13.48 5.81
CA LYS A 221 -27.62 -14.28 6.75
C LYS A 221 -27.65 -13.69 8.16
N ASP A 222 -26.73 -12.81 8.50
CA ASP A 222 -26.62 -12.21 9.82
C ASP A 222 -27.62 -11.05 9.96
N ILE A 223 -28.68 -11.29 10.71
CA ILE A 223 -29.76 -10.32 10.94
C ILE A 223 -29.34 -9.13 11.83
N ASN A 224 -28.23 -9.27 12.57
CA ASN A 224 -27.72 -8.25 13.49
C ASN A 224 -26.63 -7.36 12.85
N GLN A 225 -26.28 -7.63 11.61
CA GLN A 225 -25.24 -6.85 10.93
C GLN A 225 -25.68 -5.39 10.71
N ASN A 226 -24.77 -4.47 11.01
CA ASN A 226 -24.95 -3.06 10.69
C ASN A 226 -24.32 -2.74 9.34
N SER A 227 -25.11 -2.27 8.38
CA SER A 227 -24.65 -1.96 7.02
C SER A 227 -23.63 -0.80 6.94
N ASN A 228 -23.52 0.02 7.99
CA ASN A 228 -22.56 1.12 8.06
C ASN A 228 -21.15 0.64 8.39
N PHE A 229 -21.02 -0.57 8.95
CA PHE A 229 -19.73 -1.16 9.31
C PHE A 229 -19.29 -2.19 8.28
N ILE A 230 -17.99 -2.44 8.27
CA ILE A 230 -17.42 -3.56 7.52
C ILE A 230 -17.70 -4.84 8.33
N TYR A 231 -18.27 -5.85 7.69
CA TYR A 231 -18.45 -7.16 8.30
C TYR A 231 -17.18 -7.97 8.16
N PHE A 232 -16.50 -8.24 9.26
CA PHE A 232 -15.23 -8.94 9.30
C PHE A 232 -15.34 -10.37 9.83
N LYS A 233 -14.47 -11.23 9.30
CA LYS A 233 -14.17 -12.58 9.80
C LYS A 233 -12.71 -12.92 9.56
N ASN A 234 -12.12 -13.70 10.45
CA ASN A 234 -10.82 -14.31 10.17
C ASN A 234 -10.98 -15.46 9.16
N GLU A 235 -9.95 -15.67 8.33
CA GLU A 235 -10.03 -16.71 7.28
C GLU A 235 -10.29 -18.11 7.84
N GLU A 236 -9.77 -18.43 9.03
CA GLU A 236 -9.98 -19.70 9.73
C GLU A 236 -11.42 -19.92 10.20
N GLU A 237 -12.20 -18.86 10.39
CA GLU A 237 -13.63 -18.96 10.67
C GLU A 237 -14.44 -19.34 9.42
N LEU A 238 -13.89 -19.08 8.24
CA LEU A 238 -14.49 -19.41 6.95
C LEU A 238 -14.02 -20.77 6.42
N ASP A 239 -12.77 -21.15 6.74
CA ASP A 239 -12.18 -22.45 6.43
C ASP A 239 -11.24 -22.90 7.57
N PRO A 240 -11.68 -23.81 8.44
CA PRO A 240 -10.88 -24.29 9.58
C PRO A 240 -9.54 -24.94 9.20
N ASN A 241 -9.36 -25.39 7.94
CA ASN A 241 -8.09 -25.94 7.48
C ASN A 241 -6.97 -24.89 7.43
N LEU A 242 -7.33 -23.61 7.44
CA LEU A 242 -6.39 -22.49 7.45
C LEU A 242 -5.92 -22.09 8.86
N ALA A 243 -6.41 -22.74 9.91
CA ALA A 243 -6.07 -22.41 11.30
C ALA A 243 -4.56 -22.53 11.62
N THR A 244 -3.83 -23.37 10.88
CA THR A 244 -2.37 -23.55 11.05
C THR A 244 -1.51 -22.64 10.19
N LYS A 245 -2.11 -21.82 9.35
CA LYS A 245 -1.42 -20.89 8.47
C LYS A 245 -0.68 -19.80 9.29
N ILE A 246 0.52 -19.43 8.87
CA ILE A 246 1.36 -18.43 9.56
C ILE A 246 0.82 -17.03 9.31
N ASN A 247 0.51 -16.72 8.06
CA ASN A 247 -0.05 -15.46 7.61
C ASN A 247 -1.57 -15.44 7.88
N LYS A 248 -1.96 -14.75 8.96
CA LYS A 248 -3.36 -14.68 9.39
C LYS A 248 -4.08 -13.53 8.71
N LEU A 249 -5.06 -13.88 7.89
CA LEU A 249 -5.86 -12.88 7.17
C LEU A 249 -7.19 -12.59 7.91
N ARG A 250 -7.54 -11.32 7.98
CA ARG A 250 -8.86 -10.84 8.38
C ARG A 250 -9.58 -10.35 7.13
N LEU A 251 -10.75 -10.89 6.85
CA LEU A 251 -11.50 -10.64 5.62
C LEU A 251 -12.73 -9.80 5.92
N GLY A 252 -12.92 -8.72 5.17
CA GLY A 252 -14.02 -7.78 5.33
C GLY A 252 -14.89 -7.66 4.09
N VAL A 253 -16.17 -7.38 4.29
CA VAL A 253 -17.11 -7.03 3.23
C VAL A 253 -18.05 -5.93 3.69
N LYS A 254 -18.22 -4.90 2.85
CA LYS A 254 -19.23 -3.85 3.04
C LYS A 254 -20.12 -3.74 1.82
N GLY A 255 -21.41 -3.42 2.06
CA GLY A 255 -22.38 -3.25 0.99
C GLY A 255 -22.58 -4.51 0.13
N ASN A 256 -22.74 -4.33 -1.17
CA ASN A 256 -22.98 -5.42 -2.11
C ASN A 256 -21.95 -5.41 -3.26
N PRO A 257 -20.65 -5.61 -2.98
CA PRO A 257 -19.64 -5.60 -4.03
C PRO A 257 -19.87 -6.72 -5.05
N ASN A 258 -19.57 -6.41 -6.31
CA ASN A 258 -19.72 -7.35 -7.41
C ASN A 258 -18.34 -7.84 -7.88
N PHE A 259 -18.03 -9.12 -7.67
CA PHE A 259 -16.78 -9.74 -8.12
C PHE A 259 -16.58 -9.72 -9.65
N GLY A 260 -17.68 -9.72 -10.41
CA GLY A 260 -17.62 -9.63 -11.87
C GLY A 260 -17.36 -8.22 -12.40
N LEU A 261 -17.30 -7.22 -11.51
CA LEU A 261 -17.17 -5.82 -11.91
C LEU A 261 -16.37 -5.01 -10.88
N VAL A 262 -15.14 -5.43 -10.63
CA VAL A 262 -14.22 -4.67 -9.78
C VAL A 262 -13.67 -3.48 -10.57
N ARG A 263 -13.86 -2.28 -10.03
CA ARG A 263 -13.47 -1.01 -10.68
C ARG A 263 -12.31 -0.33 -9.99
N THR A 264 -12.11 -0.64 -8.73
CA THR A 264 -11.18 0.09 -7.87
C THR A 264 -10.36 -0.88 -7.03
N ILE A 265 -9.08 -0.57 -6.88
CA ILE A 265 -8.16 -1.24 -5.95
C ILE A 265 -7.51 -0.16 -5.09
N MET A 266 -7.40 -0.42 -3.80
CA MET A 266 -6.74 0.43 -2.81
C MET A 266 -5.81 -0.43 -1.98
N VAL A 267 -4.64 0.08 -1.68
CA VAL A 267 -3.66 -0.54 -0.77
C VAL A 267 -3.30 0.48 0.29
N GLY A 268 -3.19 0.05 1.52
CA GLY A 268 -2.90 0.95 2.61
C GLY A 268 -2.38 0.26 3.85
N VAL A 269 -2.06 1.09 4.83
CA VAL A 269 -1.60 0.70 6.15
C VAL A 269 -2.44 1.39 7.21
N ARG A 270 -2.73 0.68 8.30
CA ARG A 270 -3.44 1.18 9.47
C ARG A 270 -2.62 0.93 10.72
N ASN A 271 -2.61 1.90 11.63
CA ASN A 271 -2.12 1.72 12.98
C ASN A 271 -3.20 1.03 13.83
N ASN A 272 -2.96 -0.22 14.17
CA ASN A 272 -3.89 -1.04 14.96
C ASN A 272 -3.57 -1.01 16.47
N THR A 273 -2.87 0.01 16.93
CA THR A 273 -2.45 0.14 18.34
C THR A 273 -2.93 1.46 18.92
N LYS A 274 -2.64 1.67 20.21
CA LYS A 274 -2.85 2.96 20.89
C LYS A 274 -1.60 3.84 20.86
N LYS A 275 -0.55 3.43 20.15
CA LYS A 275 0.70 4.18 20.02
C LYS A 275 0.65 5.08 18.79
N ILE A 276 1.33 6.20 18.87
CA ILE A 276 1.56 7.10 17.75
C ILE A 276 2.92 6.77 17.15
N TYR A 277 2.96 6.53 15.84
CA TYR A 277 4.19 6.28 15.11
C TYR A 277 4.60 7.52 14.33
N GLU A 278 5.80 7.99 14.59
CA GLU A 278 6.33 9.18 13.93
C GLU A 278 6.76 8.88 12.49
N GLU A 279 7.26 7.66 12.22
CA GLU A 279 7.71 7.26 10.88
C GLU A 279 7.58 5.76 10.62
N ILE A 280 7.05 5.40 9.46
CA ILE A 280 6.86 4.01 9.01
C ILE A 280 7.08 3.93 7.51
N ILE A 281 7.81 2.92 7.04
CA ILE A 281 7.88 2.52 5.63
C ILE A 281 7.23 1.15 5.45
N PHE A 282 6.41 1.06 4.44
CA PHE A 282 5.73 -0.15 4.02
C PHE A 282 5.95 -0.36 2.52
N PHE A 283 6.29 -1.58 2.12
CA PHE A 283 6.47 -1.94 0.72
C PHE A 283 5.46 -2.98 0.29
N GLU A 284 4.86 -2.74 -0.86
CA GLU A 284 4.07 -3.72 -1.59
C GLU A 284 4.77 -4.03 -2.91
N ASN A 285 4.89 -5.30 -3.25
CA ASN A 285 5.30 -5.71 -4.59
C ASN A 285 4.07 -5.91 -5.46
N THR A 286 3.83 -4.95 -6.35
CA THR A 286 2.84 -5.05 -7.43
C THR A 286 3.56 -5.39 -8.72
N LYS A 287 3.42 -6.60 -9.17
CA LYS A 287 4.16 -7.20 -10.28
C LYS A 287 4.07 -6.48 -11.65
N ASN A 288 3.29 -5.42 -11.77
CA ASN A 288 3.06 -4.73 -13.06
C ASN A 288 2.93 -3.21 -12.95
N ASP A 289 3.41 -2.56 -11.88
CA ASP A 289 3.25 -1.11 -11.76
C ASP A 289 4.55 -0.38 -12.10
N THR A 290 4.73 -0.07 -13.37
CA THR A 290 5.85 0.72 -13.89
C THR A 290 5.59 2.23 -13.85
N ASP A 291 4.45 2.66 -13.33
CA ASP A 291 3.92 4.00 -13.57
C ASP A 291 3.98 4.96 -12.37
N LEU A 292 4.59 4.54 -11.25
CA LEU A 292 4.80 5.47 -10.13
C LEU A 292 6.02 6.38 -10.38
N PRO A 293 5.93 7.67 -10.03
CA PRO A 293 7.08 8.55 -10.14
C PRO A 293 8.21 8.08 -9.22
N ASP A 294 9.41 8.04 -9.75
CA ASP A 294 10.62 7.83 -8.98
C ASP A 294 10.99 9.16 -8.30
N ASP A 295 10.53 9.35 -7.07
CA ASP A 295 10.85 10.52 -6.26
C ASP A 295 12.20 10.38 -5.54
N THR A 296 13.05 9.43 -5.93
CA THR A 296 14.33 9.16 -5.27
C THR A 296 15.47 10.03 -5.78
N GLU A 297 15.22 11.30 -6.11
CA GLU A 297 16.28 12.28 -6.28
C GLU A 297 16.24 13.33 -5.15
N GLU A 298 16.93 13.03 -4.07
CA GLU A 298 17.71 13.97 -3.28
C GLU A 298 19.07 13.38 -2.94
#